data_18cfce4c8b4b22d3c2771011fc5c0823
#
_entry.id   18cfce4c8b4b22d3c2771011fc5c0823
#
_cell.length_a   1.000
_cell.length_b   1.000
_cell.length_c   1.000
_cell.angle_alpha   90.00
_cell.angle_beta   90.00
_cell.angle_gamma   90.00
#
_symmetry.space_group_name_H-M   'P 1'
#
loop_
_entity.id
_entity.type
_entity.pdbx_description
1 polymer ?
#
loop_
_entity_poly.entity_id
_entity_poly.type
_entity_poly.pdbx_seq_one_letter_code
_entity_poly.pdbx_strand_id
1 'polypeptide(L)'
;MQNIRRNNFAIRKIMTKKERLEAIIDYYSDGKPSVFAKYIGVAPSTISSWLSRDTLDYDLIFAKCEKISSNWLLTGKGEMIKNAEREQKTIEISESAISETKRKGALIYDIDATCGLSGRDIEFTDEKVIGSIDAPEINSDSKIIFATGDSMLPLIASGDRVVIRKIESWDYFNYGQVYLIITNEYRLIKRVRRHPKDADNLILLRSENPDYDDIDLPKREIIHLFIVENILSIKNIL
;
A
#
# COMPACT_ATOMS: atom_id res chain seq x y z
N MET A 1 33.17 43.14 17.05
CA MET A 1 33.43 41.88 17.81
C MET A 1 32.24 40.98 17.67
N GLN A 2 32.31 40.05 16.72
CA GLN A 2 31.23 39.12 16.42
C GLN A 2 31.39 37.86 17.28
N ASN A 3 30.38 37.58 18.12
CA ASN A 3 30.29 36.37 18.92
C ASN A 3 29.73 35.23 18.05
N ILE A 4 30.62 34.38 17.60
CA ILE A 4 30.30 33.11 16.88
C ILE A 4 29.83 32.13 17.97
N ARG A 5 28.50 31.89 18.04
CA ARG A 5 27.92 30.81 18.83
C ARG A 5 28.33 29.48 18.18
N ARG A 6 29.23 28.75 18.81
CA ARG A 6 29.58 27.38 18.48
C ARG A 6 28.35 26.50 18.76
N ASN A 7 27.72 26.00 17.71
CA ASN A 7 26.72 24.93 17.78
C ASN A 7 27.45 23.63 18.19
N ASN A 8 27.33 23.26 19.48
CA ASN A 8 27.69 21.93 19.95
C ASN A 8 26.65 20.93 19.47
N PHE A 9 26.84 20.38 18.26
CA PHE A 9 26.23 19.11 17.89
C PHE A 9 26.95 18.02 18.70
N ALA A 10 26.44 17.71 19.89
CA ALA A 10 26.81 16.50 20.61
C ALA A 10 26.32 15.30 19.75
N ILE A 11 27.24 14.61 19.07
CA ILE A 11 26.98 13.33 18.44
C ILE A 11 26.53 12.38 19.56
N ARG A 12 25.23 12.15 19.71
CA ARG A 12 24.71 11.14 20.64
C ARG A 12 25.27 9.79 20.19
N LYS A 13 26.20 9.25 20.96
CA LYS A 13 26.79 7.93 20.77
C LYS A 13 25.66 6.90 20.66
N ILE A 14 25.65 6.14 19.58
CA ILE A 14 24.67 5.05 19.38
C ILE A 14 25.04 3.95 20.39
N MET A 15 24.08 3.52 21.20
CA MET A 15 24.27 2.45 22.19
C MET A 15 24.57 1.10 21.51
N THR A 16 25.58 0.39 22.00
CA THR A 16 25.87 -1.00 21.57
C THR A 16 24.76 -1.95 22.02
N LYS A 17 24.74 -3.17 21.50
CA LYS A 17 23.77 -4.19 21.94
C LYS A 17 23.96 -4.52 23.42
N LYS A 18 25.20 -4.57 23.87
CA LYS A 18 25.55 -4.77 25.27
C LYS A 18 24.99 -3.66 26.17
N GLU A 19 25.25 -2.40 25.81
CA GLU A 19 24.74 -1.23 26.57
C GLU A 19 23.20 -1.24 26.64
N ARG A 20 22.52 -1.65 25.54
CA ARG A 20 21.06 -1.81 25.53
C ARG A 20 20.58 -2.94 26.44
N LEU A 21 21.25 -4.08 26.40
CA LEU A 21 20.94 -5.22 27.26
C LEU A 21 21.14 -4.87 28.74
N GLU A 22 22.21 -4.17 29.09
CA GLU A 22 22.48 -3.69 30.46
C GLU A 22 21.37 -2.76 30.94
N ALA A 23 20.93 -1.82 30.09
CA ALA A 23 19.81 -0.92 30.41
C ALA A 23 18.48 -1.67 30.62
N ILE A 24 18.22 -2.71 29.83
CA ILE A 24 17.02 -3.55 29.98
C ILE A 24 17.09 -4.34 31.30
N ILE A 25 18.25 -4.92 31.62
CA ILE A 25 18.45 -5.65 32.87
C ILE A 25 18.27 -4.75 34.07
N ASP A 26 18.79 -3.52 34.01
CA ASP A 26 18.61 -2.52 35.08
C ASP A 26 17.12 -2.22 35.30
N TYR A 27 16.38 -1.97 34.22
CA TYR A 27 14.95 -1.63 34.30
C TYR A 27 14.06 -2.77 34.81
N TYR A 28 14.27 -4.01 34.34
CA TYR A 28 13.40 -5.15 34.67
C TYR A 28 13.81 -5.96 35.89
N SER A 29 15.06 -5.80 36.36
CA SER A 29 15.62 -6.65 37.42
C SER A 29 16.65 -5.95 38.36
N ASP A 30 16.56 -4.63 38.44
CA ASP A 30 17.47 -3.81 39.28
C ASP A 30 18.96 -4.16 39.06
N GLY A 31 19.37 -4.31 37.82
CA GLY A 31 20.73 -4.62 37.45
C GLY A 31 21.20 -6.06 37.75
N LYS A 32 20.26 -7.00 38.02
CA LYS A 32 20.58 -8.41 38.36
C LYS A 32 20.37 -9.34 37.17
N PRO A 33 21.45 -9.78 36.44
CA PRO A 33 21.33 -10.59 35.24
C PRO A 33 20.65 -11.96 35.47
N SER A 34 20.86 -12.56 36.64
CA SER A 34 20.23 -13.84 36.97
C SER A 34 18.71 -13.74 37.20
N VAL A 35 18.25 -12.64 37.75
CA VAL A 35 16.81 -12.35 37.93
C VAL A 35 16.17 -12.09 36.55
N PHE A 36 16.86 -11.32 35.73
CA PHE A 36 16.41 -11.07 34.37
C PHE A 36 16.34 -12.34 33.50
N ALA A 37 17.35 -13.21 33.62
CA ALA A 37 17.32 -14.51 32.92
C ALA A 37 16.08 -15.33 33.29
N LYS A 38 15.75 -15.38 34.58
CA LYS A 38 14.52 -16.05 35.05
C LYS A 38 13.26 -15.37 34.52
N TYR A 39 13.24 -14.04 34.45
CA TYR A 39 12.08 -13.26 33.95
C TYR A 39 11.79 -13.56 32.48
N ILE A 40 12.81 -13.62 31.62
CA ILE A 40 12.63 -13.90 30.20
C ILE A 40 12.62 -15.41 29.85
N GLY A 41 12.90 -16.29 30.83
CA GLY A 41 12.82 -17.75 30.67
C GLY A 41 14.07 -18.40 30.07
N VAL A 42 15.27 -17.85 30.32
CA VAL A 42 16.53 -18.39 29.84
C VAL A 42 17.49 -18.73 31.00
N ALA A 43 18.56 -19.52 30.70
CA ALA A 43 19.60 -19.79 31.69
C ALA A 43 20.43 -18.52 31.98
N PRO A 44 20.90 -18.28 33.21
CA PRO A 44 21.77 -17.14 33.53
C PRO A 44 23.06 -17.08 32.68
N SER A 45 23.57 -18.21 32.25
CA SER A 45 24.73 -18.32 31.32
C SER A 45 24.44 -17.71 29.95
N THR A 46 23.17 -17.74 29.50
CA THR A 46 22.75 -17.11 28.23
C THR A 46 22.91 -15.60 28.30
N ILE A 47 22.47 -14.96 29.39
CA ILE A 47 22.63 -13.53 29.58
C ILE A 47 24.11 -13.14 29.68
N SER A 48 24.92 -13.91 30.40
CA SER A 48 26.36 -13.70 30.47
C SER A 48 27.02 -13.81 29.10
N SER A 49 26.59 -14.76 28.29
CA SER A 49 27.06 -14.94 26.92
C SER A 49 26.69 -13.76 26.03
N TRP A 50 25.44 -13.24 26.12
CA TRP A 50 25.01 -12.07 25.37
C TRP A 50 25.82 -10.83 25.72
N LEU A 51 26.03 -10.58 27.01
CA LEU A 51 26.85 -9.45 27.50
C LEU A 51 28.31 -9.53 27.03
N SER A 52 28.88 -10.74 26.98
CA SER A 52 30.30 -10.96 26.59
C SER A 52 30.52 -10.85 25.08
N ARG A 53 29.53 -11.26 24.28
CA ARG A 53 29.64 -11.35 22.82
C ARG A 53 29.00 -10.16 22.08
N ASP A 54 28.46 -9.18 22.81
CA ASP A 54 27.68 -8.07 22.26
C ASP A 54 26.54 -8.57 21.34
N THR A 55 25.83 -9.61 21.80
CA THR A 55 24.69 -10.21 21.10
C THR A 55 23.41 -9.99 21.88
N LEU A 56 22.26 -10.08 21.20
CA LEU A 56 20.94 -9.91 21.79
C LEU A 56 19.92 -10.70 20.95
N ASP A 57 19.08 -11.46 21.62
CA ASP A 57 17.93 -12.09 21.00
C ASP A 57 16.76 -11.08 20.99
N TYR A 58 16.56 -10.45 19.85
CA TYR A 58 15.56 -9.39 19.69
C TYR A 58 14.14 -9.94 19.83
N ASP A 59 13.86 -11.12 19.28
CA ASP A 59 12.53 -11.71 19.29
C ASP A 59 12.10 -12.06 20.70
N LEU A 60 13.01 -12.67 21.47
CA LEU A 60 12.74 -13.03 22.86
C LEU A 60 12.56 -11.79 23.74
N ILE A 61 13.44 -10.79 23.61
CA ILE A 61 13.31 -9.52 24.36
C ILE A 61 12.01 -8.82 24.00
N PHE A 62 11.65 -8.76 22.72
CA PHE A 62 10.42 -8.12 22.27
C PHE A 62 9.17 -8.82 22.82
N ALA A 63 9.17 -10.17 22.81
CA ALA A 63 8.06 -10.98 23.34
C ALA A 63 7.87 -10.86 24.85
N LYS A 64 8.96 -10.66 25.62
CA LYS A 64 8.92 -10.68 27.09
C LYS A 64 8.96 -9.29 27.74
N CYS A 65 9.51 -8.29 27.04
CA CYS A 65 9.71 -6.94 27.55
C CYS A 65 8.80 -5.94 26.84
N GLU A 66 7.50 -6.07 27.03
CA GLU A 66 6.45 -5.32 26.31
C GLU A 66 6.59 -3.79 26.41
N LYS A 67 7.20 -3.28 27.48
CA LYS A 67 7.38 -1.82 27.70
C LYS A 67 8.56 -1.24 26.92
N ILE A 68 9.39 -2.07 26.27
CA ILE A 68 10.54 -1.59 25.52
C ILE A 68 10.13 -1.12 24.13
N SER A 69 10.60 0.08 23.74
CA SER A 69 10.43 0.62 22.40
C SER A 69 11.20 -0.23 21.38
N SER A 70 10.51 -0.71 20.34
CA SER A 70 11.11 -1.48 19.23
C SER A 70 12.19 -0.67 18.50
N ASN A 71 11.93 0.62 18.26
CA ASN A 71 12.90 1.50 17.62
C ASN A 71 14.19 1.65 18.45
N TRP A 72 14.05 1.84 19.77
CA TRP A 72 15.21 1.91 20.63
C TRP A 72 15.94 0.56 20.72
N LEU A 73 15.19 -0.53 20.84
CA LEU A 73 15.77 -1.87 20.92
C LEU A 73 16.61 -2.22 19.67
N LEU A 74 16.14 -1.81 18.48
CA LEU A 74 16.82 -2.10 17.21
C LEU A 74 17.94 -1.11 16.89
N THR A 75 17.74 0.18 17.16
CA THR A 75 18.63 1.24 16.67
C THR A 75 19.53 1.87 17.76
N GLY A 76 19.18 1.70 19.03
CA GLY A 76 19.82 2.40 20.15
C GLY A 76 19.50 3.89 20.22
N LYS A 77 18.50 4.35 19.45
CA LYS A 77 18.09 5.75 19.39
C LYS A 77 16.69 5.97 19.99
N GLY A 78 16.48 7.11 20.61
CA GLY A 78 15.20 7.46 21.24
C GLY A 78 15.11 7.03 22.69
N GLU A 79 13.88 6.92 23.20
CA GLU A 79 13.60 6.51 24.58
C GLU A 79 13.43 4.99 24.66
N MET A 80 14.01 4.38 25.72
CA MET A 80 13.95 2.92 25.92
C MET A 80 12.54 2.44 26.21
N ILE A 81 11.78 3.20 27.01
CA ILE A 81 10.44 2.83 27.46
C ILE A 81 9.40 3.45 26.54
N LYS A 82 8.40 2.67 26.18
CA LYS A 82 7.20 3.15 25.49
C LYS A 82 6.46 4.11 26.40
N ASN A 83 6.33 5.37 26.02
CA ASN A 83 5.47 6.32 26.67
C ASN A 83 4.07 6.19 26.07
N ALA A 84 3.13 5.59 26.80
CA ALA A 84 1.75 5.38 26.32
C ALA A 84 1.07 6.68 25.84
N GLU A 85 1.37 7.83 26.49
CA GLU A 85 0.87 9.14 26.08
C GLU A 85 1.53 9.67 24.80
N ARG A 86 2.79 9.28 24.54
CA ARG A 86 3.48 9.66 23.29
C ARG A 86 3.19 8.70 22.15
N GLU A 87 2.97 7.43 22.43
CA GLU A 87 2.55 6.47 21.38
C GLU A 87 1.15 6.80 20.89
N GLN A 88 0.19 7.14 21.75
CA GLN A 88 -1.10 7.64 21.30
C GLN A 88 -0.96 8.92 20.49
N LYS A 89 -0.15 9.88 20.93
CA LYS A 89 0.09 11.11 20.18
C LYS A 89 0.96 10.90 18.93
N THR A 90 1.83 9.88 18.91
CA THR A 90 2.64 9.52 17.72
C THR A 90 1.82 8.68 16.75
N ILE A 91 0.90 7.85 17.23
CA ILE A 91 -0.09 7.14 16.43
C ILE A 91 -1.12 8.16 15.89
N GLU A 92 -1.62 9.08 16.71
CA GLU A 92 -2.47 10.19 16.24
C GLU A 92 -1.74 11.13 15.26
N ILE A 93 -0.45 11.44 15.49
CA ILE A 93 0.37 12.24 14.57
C ILE A 93 0.77 11.42 13.35
N SER A 94 1.00 10.11 13.44
CA SER A 94 1.26 9.27 12.27
C SER A 94 -0.03 8.94 11.51
N GLU A 95 -1.15 8.74 12.16
CA GLU A 95 -2.45 8.61 11.50
C GLU A 95 -2.94 9.97 10.95
N SER A 96 -2.73 11.09 11.66
CA SER A 96 -3.00 12.42 11.12
C SER A 96 -1.96 12.86 10.08
N ALA A 97 -0.68 12.49 10.20
CA ALA A 97 0.31 12.77 9.16
C ALA A 97 0.21 11.82 7.96
N ILE A 98 -0.28 10.59 8.13
CA ILE A 98 -0.68 9.71 7.03
C ILE A 98 -2.02 10.14 6.44
N SER A 99 -2.93 10.74 7.25
CA SER A 99 -4.18 11.33 6.76
C SER A 99 -3.99 12.75 6.19
N GLU A 100 -2.96 13.49 6.59
CA GLU A 100 -2.67 14.85 6.10
C GLU A 100 -1.66 14.91 4.96
N THR A 101 -0.90 13.86 4.65
CA THR A 101 -0.54 13.60 3.27
C THR A 101 -1.73 12.93 2.57
N LYS A 102 -2.91 13.58 2.53
CA LYS A 102 -3.89 13.30 1.48
C LYS A 102 -3.09 13.31 0.20
N ARG A 103 -2.82 12.12 -0.33
CA ARG A 103 -2.22 11.99 -1.66
C ARG A 103 -3.13 12.79 -2.56
N LYS A 104 -2.67 13.97 -2.99
CA LYS A 104 -3.47 14.82 -3.86
C LYS A 104 -3.68 14.07 -5.17
N GLY A 105 -4.91 14.10 -5.66
CA GLY A 105 -5.26 13.54 -6.96
C GLY A 105 -5.73 12.08 -6.93
N ALA A 106 -5.92 11.52 -8.10
CA ALA A 106 -6.40 10.17 -8.31
C ALA A 106 -5.35 9.14 -7.88
N LEU A 107 -5.77 8.12 -7.13
CA LEU A 107 -4.88 7.09 -6.60
C LEU A 107 -4.57 6.04 -7.66
N ILE A 108 -3.29 5.64 -7.73
CA ILE A 108 -2.81 4.55 -8.59
C ILE A 108 -2.78 3.28 -7.76
N TYR A 109 -3.47 2.26 -8.24
CA TYR A 109 -3.54 0.96 -7.62
C TYR A 109 -2.70 -0.06 -8.39
N ASP A 110 -2.00 -0.93 -7.65
CA ASP A 110 -1.35 -2.12 -8.21
C ASP A 110 -2.41 -3.19 -8.51
N ILE A 111 -3.22 -2.89 -9.50
CA ILE A 111 -4.32 -3.73 -9.98
C ILE A 111 -4.25 -3.78 -11.48
N ASP A 112 -4.24 -5.00 -12.00
CA ASP A 112 -4.32 -5.27 -13.43
C ASP A 112 -5.79 -5.38 -13.88
N ALA A 113 -6.13 -4.63 -14.92
CA ALA A 113 -7.50 -4.57 -15.43
C ALA A 113 -7.99 -5.89 -16.07
N THR A 114 -7.06 -6.76 -16.50
CA THR A 114 -7.41 -7.94 -17.30
C THR A 114 -6.86 -9.25 -16.74
N CYS A 115 -6.20 -9.23 -15.60
CA CYS A 115 -5.55 -10.41 -15.07
C CYS A 115 -6.50 -11.34 -14.31
N GLY A 116 -6.72 -12.49 -14.89
CA GLY A 116 -6.60 -13.82 -14.29
C GLY A 116 -7.75 -14.32 -13.42
N LEU A 117 -7.90 -15.58 -13.51
CA LEU A 117 -8.64 -16.62 -12.79
C LEU A 117 -8.95 -16.43 -11.29
N SER A 118 -8.52 -15.36 -10.61
CA SER A 118 -8.66 -15.24 -9.17
C SER A 118 -9.23 -13.92 -8.66
N GLY A 119 -9.98 -13.19 -9.46
CA GLY A 119 -10.43 -11.89 -9.01
C GLY A 119 -11.87 -11.54 -9.33
N ARG A 120 -12.81 -12.14 -8.60
CA ARG A 120 -14.23 -11.77 -8.69
C ARG A 120 -14.48 -10.33 -8.27
N ASP A 121 -13.67 -9.78 -7.36
CA ASP A 121 -13.82 -8.40 -6.89
C ASP A 121 -12.53 -7.61 -7.06
N ILE A 122 -12.64 -6.40 -7.62
CA ILE A 122 -11.57 -5.41 -7.51
C ILE A 122 -11.74 -4.71 -6.17
N GLU A 123 -10.93 -5.10 -5.20
CA GLU A 123 -10.84 -4.37 -3.95
C GLU A 123 -9.81 -3.25 -4.09
N PHE A 124 -10.31 -2.02 -4.02
CA PHE A 124 -9.47 -0.82 -3.97
C PHE A 124 -9.11 -0.52 -2.51
N THR A 125 -8.16 -1.27 -1.98
CA THR A 125 -7.66 -1.10 -0.61
C THR A 125 -6.43 -0.18 -0.59
N ASP A 126 -6.19 0.48 0.53
CA ASP A 126 -5.03 1.37 0.70
C ASP A 126 -3.69 0.64 0.56
N GLU A 127 -3.66 -0.66 0.87
CA GLU A 127 -2.48 -1.51 0.71
C GLU A 127 -2.03 -1.67 -0.75
N LYS A 128 -2.98 -1.56 -1.70
CA LYS A 128 -2.71 -1.64 -3.14
C LYS A 128 -2.33 -0.29 -3.76
N VAL A 129 -2.34 0.78 -3.00
CA VAL A 129 -2.01 2.12 -3.51
C VAL A 129 -0.50 2.29 -3.63
N ILE A 130 -0.02 2.43 -4.87
CA ILE A 130 1.40 2.62 -5.20
C ILE A 130 1.77 4.06 -5.52
N GLY A 131 0.81 4.95 -5.69
CA GLY A 131 1.05 6.35 -6.02
C GLY A 131 -0.22 7.16 -6.20
N SER A 132 -0.07 8.40 -6.66
CA SER A 132 -1.19 9.27 -7.05
C SER A 132 -0.78 10.22 -8.16
N ILE A 133 -1.76 10.71 -8.92
CA ILE A 133 -1.58 11.73 -9.96
C ILE A 133 -2.54 12.88 -9.69
N ASP A 134 -1.98 14.07 -9.51
CA ASP A 134 -2.72 15.33 -9.37
C ASP A 134 -2.55 16.12 -10.66
N ALA A 135 -3.56 16.09 -11.51
CA ALA A 135 -3.58 16.78 -12.79
C ALA A 135 -4.99 17.38 -13.02
N PRO A 136 -5.10 18.57 -13.64
CA PRO A 136 -6.39 19.24 -13.83
C PRO A 136 -7.41 18.43 -14.62
N GLU A 137 -6.95 17.55 -15.50
CA GLU A 137 -7.77 16.73 -16.38
C GLU A 137 -8.26 15.43 -15.71
N ILE A 138 -7.75 15.12 -14.50
CA ILE A 138 -8.04 13.88 -13.78
C ILE A 138 -8.81 14.19 -12.51
N ASN A 139 -10.00 13.63 -12.39
CA ASN A 139 -10.78 13.76 -11.17
C ASN A 139 -10.08 13.02 -10.01
N SER A 140 -9.92 13.69 -8.87
CA SER A 140 -9.29 13.13 -7.68
C SER A 140 -9.99 11.88 -7.12
N ASP A 141 -11.30 11.74 -7.38
CA ASP A 141 -12.09 10.60 -6.92
C ASP A 141 -12.00 9.40 -7.88
N SER A 142 -11.42 9.60 -9.07
CA SER A 142 -11.17 8.51 -10.02
C SER A 142 -10.04 7.60 -9.53
N LYS A 143 -10.01 6.38 -10.02
CA LYS A 143 -8.98 5.38 -9.72
C LYS A 143 -8.14 5.12 -10.95
N ILE A 144 -6.87 4.83 -10.75
CA ILE A 144 -5.94 4.55 -11.84
C ILE A 144 -5.44 3.11 -11.67
N ILE A 145 -5.57 2.31 -12.71
CA ILE A 145 -5.14 0.91 -12.76
C ILE A 145 -4.32 0.65 -14.02
N PHE A 146 -3.68 -0.50 -14.10
CA PHE A 146 -2.92 -0.91 -15.27
C PHE A 146 -3.80 -1.66 -16.27
N ALA A 147 -3.60 -1.37 -17.55
CA ALA A 147 -4.17 -2.14 -18.63
C ALA A 147 -3.19 -3.24 -19.07
N THR A 148 -3.70 -4.43 -19.35
CA THR A 148 -2.92 -5.56 -19.86
C THR A 148 -3.62 -6.17 -21.07
N GLY A 149 -2.83 -6.72 -21.99
CA GLY A 149 -3.31 -7.30 -23.24
C GLY A 149 -3.28 -6.30 -24.39
N ASP A 150 -3.68 -6.76 -25.55
CA ASP A 150 -3.58 -6.06 -26.83
C ASP A 150 -4.93 -5.86 -27.54
N SER A 151 -6.02 -6.32 -26.94
CA SER A 151 -7.37 -6.24 -27.54
C SER A 151 -7.86 -4.81 -27.76
N MET A 152 -7.25 -3.82 -27.06
CA MET A 152 -7.61 -2.42 -27.18
C MET A 152 -6.57 -1.58 -27.95
N LEU A 153 -5.60 -2.24 -28.61
CA LEU A 153 -4.67 -1.55 -29.51
C LEU A 153 -5.43 -0.98 -30.73
N PRO A 154 -5.01 0.17 -31.25
CA PRO A 154 -3.89 1.02 -30.81
C PRO A 154 -4.25 2.02 -29.68
N LEU A 155 -5.49 2.03 -29.22
CA LEU A 155 -6.00 3.03 -28.27
C LEU A 155 -5.40 2.85 -26.86
N ILE A 156 -5.32 1.62 -26.36
CA ILE A 156 -4.76 1.28 -25.07
C ILE A 156 -3.76 0.14 -25.28
N ALA A 157 -2.52 0.39 -24.90
CA ALA A 157 -1.46 -0.60 -24.94
C ALA A 157 -1.28 -1.30 -23.59
N SER A 158 -0.71 -2.52 -23.63
CA SER A 158 -0.32 -3.21 -22.39
C SER A 158 0.70 -2.38 -21.61
N GLY A 159 0.44 -2.19 -20.30
CA GLY A 159 1.24 -1.31 -19.42
C GLY A 159 0.78 0.14 -19.35
N ASP A 160 -0.14 0.57 -20.20
CA ASP A 160 -0.79 1.87 -20.03
C ASP A 160 -1.58 1.92 -18.72
N ARG A 161 -1.73 3.12 -18.16
CA ARG A 161 -2.58 3.37 -17.02
C ARG A 161 -3.91 3.93 -17.50
N VAL A 162 -5.01 3.36 -17.02
CA VAL A 162 -6.35 3.83 -17.32
C VAL A 162 -6.97 4.48 -16.08
N VAL A 163 -7.49 5.69 -16.27
CA VAL A 163 -8.25 6.40 -15.24
C VAL A 163 -9.70 5.96 -15.35
N ILE A 164 -10.22 5.40 -14.28
CA ILE A 164 -11.55 4.80 -14.25
C ILE A 164 -12.41 5.44 -13.15
N ARG A 165 -13.69 5.59 -13.45
CA ARG A 165 -14.70 6.02 -12.49
C ARG A 165 -15.85 5.03 -12.46
N LYS A 166 -16.24 4.64 -11.26
CA LYS A 166 -17.32 3.68 -11.04
C LYS A 166 -18.67 4.26 -11.54
N ILE A 167 -19.45 3.40 -12.17
CA ILE A 167 -20.83 3.67 -12.55
C ILE A 167 -21.73 2.92 -11.57
N GLU A 168 -22.59 3.64 -10.86
CA GLU A 168 -23.47 3.06 -9.85
C GLU A 168 -24.77 2.48 -10.44
N SER A 169 -25.23 3.04 -11.56
CA SER A 169 -26.39 2.52 -12.29
C SER A 169 -26.09 2.50 -13.78
N TRP A 170 -26.40 1.40 -14.42
CA TRP A 170 -26.22 1.21 -15.87
C TRP A 170 -27.54 0.99 -16.63
N ASP A 171 -28.62 1.57 -16.16
CA ASP A 171 -29.88 1.63 -16.88
C ASP A 171 -29.73 2.37 -18.22
N TYR A 172 -28.77 3.33 -18.22
CA TYR A 172 -28.43 4.10 -19.40
C TYR A 172 -26.93 4.01 -19.70
N PHE A 173 -26.56 3.23 -20.69
CA PHE A 173 -25.20 3.19 -21.19
C PHE A 173 -24.90 4.39 -22.09
N ASN A 174 -23.76 5.04 -21.88
CA ASN A 174 -23.20 5.94 -22.87
C ASN A 174 -22.48 5.11 -23.94
N TYR A 175 -23.25 4.65 -24.92
CA TYR A 175 -22.72 3.79 -25.99
C TYR A 175 -21.64 4.52 -26.80
N GLY A 176 -20.60 3.79 -27.18
CA GLY A 176 -19.45 4.31 -27.87
C GLY A 176 -18.28 4.65 -26.95
N GLN A 177 -18.45 4.64 -25.63
CA GLN A 177 -17.39 4.83 -24.68
C GLN A 177 -16.68 3.50 -24.31
N VAL A 178 -15.48 3.63 -23.75
CA VAL A 178 -14.70 2.50 -23.24
C VAL A 178 -15.01 2.29 -21.77
N TYR A 179 -15.22 1.05 -21.39
CA TYR A 179 -15.53 0.66 -20.03
C TYR A 179 -14.63 -0.48 -19.57
N LEU A 180 -14.29 -0.48 -18.29
CA LEU A 180 -13.87 -1.67 -17.58
C LEU A 180 -15.14 -2.35 -17.05
N ILE A 181 -15.35 -3.59 -17.47
CA ILE A 181 -16.52 -4.40 -17.13
C ILE A 181 -16.04 -5.59 -16.32
N ILE A 182 -16.67 -5.83 -15.18
CA ILE A 182 -16.36 -6.94 -14.29
C ILE A 182 -17.57 -7.85 -14.25
N THR A 183 -17.36 -9.10 -14.58
CA THR A 183 -18.32 -10.20 -14.48
C THR A 183 -17.83 -11.21 -13.45
N ASN A 184 -18.58 -12.29 -13.22
CA ASN A 184 -18.13 -13.39 -12.37
C ASN A 184 -16.84 -14.06 -12.87
N GLU A 185 -16.60 -14.07 -14.18
CA GLU A 185 -15.53 -14.83 -14.80
C GLU A 185 -14.40 -13.93 -15.35
N TYR A 186 -14.74 -12.70 -15.77
CA TYR A 186 -13.83 -11.87 -16.54
C TYR A 186 -13.80 -10.43 -16.08
N ARG A 187 -12.64 -9.81 -16.30
CA ARG A 187 -12.44 -8.36 -16.31
C ARG A 187 -12.06 -7.97 -17.73
N LEU A 188 -12.82 -7.05 -18.31
CA LEU A 188 -12.66 -6.69 -19.72
C LEU A 188 -12.63 -5.17 -19.87
N ILE A 189 -11.63 -4.65 -20.57
CA ILE A 189 -11.70 -3.29 -21.10
C ILE A 189 -12.18 -3.39 -22.55
N LYS A 190 -13.34 -2.84 -22.83
CA LYS A 190 -13.96 -2.89 -24.16
C LYS A 190 -14.76 -1.62 -24.44
N ARG A 191 -14.96 -1.33 -25.72
CA ARG A 191 -15.92 -0.33 -26.15
C ARG A 191 -17.31 -0.90 -26.12
N VAL A 192 -18.20 -0.27 -25.35
CA VAL A 192 -19.60 -0.72 -25.27
C VAL A 192 -20.41 -0.13 -26.42
N ARG A 193 -21.08 -0.99 -27.14
CA ARG A 193 -22.00 -0.65 -28.23
C ARG A 193 -23.41 -1.13 -27.91
N ARG A 194 -24.40 -0.47 -28.51
CA ARG A 194 -25.78 -0.92 -28.45
C ARG A 194 -25.92 -2.25 -29.21
N HIS A 195 -26.47 -3.27 -28.55
CA HIS A 195 -26.71 -4.54 -29.21
C HIS A 195 -27.78 -4.39 -30.30
N PRO A 196 -27.53 -4.88 -31.56
CA PRO A 196 -28.38 -4.56 -32.70
C PRO A 196 -29.75 -5.23 -32.64
N LYS A 197 -29.86 -6.38 -31.97
CA LYS A 197 -31.12 -7.19 -31.95
C LYS A 197 -31.82 -7.12 -30.58
N ASP A 198 -31.08 -7.02 -29.47
CA ASP A 198 -31.64 -7.02 -28.11
C ASP A 198 -30.88 -6.05 -27.24
N ALA A 199 -31.18 -4.78 -27.40
CA ALA A 199 -30.54 -3.70 -26.61
C ALA A 199 -31.06 -3.60 -25.17
N ASP A 200 -32.18 -4.26 -24.87
CA ASP A 200 -32.76 -4.23 -23.52
C ASP A 200 -31.99 -5.17 -22.57
N ASN A 201 -31.60 -6.35 -23.05
CA ASN A 201 -30.96 -7.37 -22.25
C ASN A 201 -29.45 -7.50 -22.50
N LEU A 202 -28.98 -7.13 -23.70
CA LEU A 202 -27.60 -7.34 -24.15
C LEU A 202 -26.89 -6.03 -24.44
N ILE A 203 -25.58 -6.05 -24.27
CA ILE A 203 -24.64 -5.06 -24.80
C ILE A 203 -23.66 -5.77 -25.73
N LEU A 204 -23.17 -5.05 -26.73
CA LEU A 204 -22.12 -5.51 -27.61
C LEU A 204 -20.79 -4.94 -27.13
N LEU A 205 -19.84 -5.79 -26.82
CA LEU A 205 -18.49 -5.40 -26.42
C LEU A 205 -17.57 -5.51 -27.63
N ARG A 206 -16.98 -4.38 -28.01
CA ARG A 206 -16.07 -4.28 -29.15
C ARG A 206 -14.65 -4.00 -28.71
N SER A 207 -13.71 -4.74 -29.26
CA SER A 207 -12.29 -4.44 -29.17
C SER A 207 -11.92 -3.30 -30.12
N GLU A 208 -10.88 -2.53 -29.80
CA GLU A 208 -10.28 -1.58 -30.77
C GLU A 208 -9.38 -2.33 -31.77
N ASN A 209 -8.76 -3.44 -31.33
CA ASN A 209 -7.99 -4.32 -32.18
C ASN A 209 -8.93 -5.20 -33.03
N PRO A 210 -8.87 -5.08 -34.37
CA PRO A 210 -9.76 -5.81 -35.28
C PRO A 210 -9.53 -7.35 -35.31
N ASP A 211 -8.44 -7.82 -34.72
CA ASP A 211 -8.14 -9.26 -34.62
C ASP A 211 -9.04 -9.98 -33.60
N TYR A 212 -9.82 -9.21 -32.83
CA TYR A 212 -10.72 -9.72 -31.79
C TYR A 212 -12.17 -9.56 -32.20
N ASP A 213 -12.93 -10.63 -32.08
CA ASP A 213 -14.37 -10.62 -32.33
C ASP A 213 -15.15 -9.81 -31.30
N ASP A 214 -16.33 -9.34 -31.71
CA ASP A 214 -17.31 -8.72 -30.82
C ASP A 214 -17.89 -9.76 -29.85
N ILE A 215 -18.23 -9.34 -28.62
CA ILE A 215 -18.79 -10.21 -27.59
C ILE A 215 -20.18 -9.70 -27.20
N ASP A 216 -21.18 -10.56 -27.27
CA ASP A 216 -22.52 -10.29 -26.75
C ASP A 216 -22.52 -10.59 -25.24
N LEU A 217 -22.70 -9.56 -24.40
CA LEU A 217 -22.72 -9.70 -22.95
C LEU A 217 -24.12 -9.40 -22.39
N PRO A 218 -24.73 -10.34 -21.66
CA PRO A 218 -25.96 -10.08 -20.91
C PRO A 218 -25.71 -9.03 -19.81
N LYS A 219 -26.52 -7.99 -19.78
CA LYS A 219 -26.41 -6.91 -18.78
C LYS A 219 -26.47 -7.43 -17.35
N ARG A 220 -27.19 -8.51 -17.09
CA ARG A 220 -27.32 -9.18 -15.79
C ARG A 220 -26.01 -9.80 -15.28
N GLU A 221 -25.04 -10.04 -16.16
CA GLU A 221 -23.73 -10.61 -15.79
C GLU A 221 -22.74 -9.56 -15.34
N ILE A 222 -23.07 -8.28 -15.49
CA ILE A 222 -22.23 -7.18 -15.03
C ILE A 222 -22.35 -7.06 -13.52
N ILE A 223 -21.23 -7.21 -12.81
CA ILE A 223 -21.12 -7.02 -11.35
C ILE A 223 -20.71 -5.58 -11.06
N HIS A 224 -19.66 -5.11 -11.73
CA HIS A 224 -19.17 -3.75 -11.61
C HIS A 224 -18.88 -3.16 -12.99
N LEU A 225 -19.16 -1.89 -13.10
CA LEU A 225 -18.95 -1.12 -14.33
C LEU A 225 -18.18 0.16 -14.00
N PHE A 226 -17.10 0.40 -14.73
CA PHE A 226 -16.33 1.64 -14.65
C PHE A 226 -16.17 2.23 -16.03
N ILE A 227 -16.41 3.53 -16.19
CA ILE A 227 -16.06 4.22 -17.41
C ILE A 227 -14.58 4.57 -17.41
N VAL A 228 -13.91 4.40 -18.55
CA VAL A 228 -12.54 4.88 -18.76
C VAL A 228 -12.61 6.34 -19.16
N GLU A 229 -12.07 7.23 -18.33
CA GLU A 229 -12.10 8.67 -18.54
C GLU A 229 -10.85 9.17 -19.26
N ASN A 230 -9.66 8.64 -18.89
CA ASN A 230 -8.38 9.04 -19.47
C ASN A 230 -7.48 7.81 -19.63
N ILE A 231 -6.50 7.93 -20.53
CA ILE A 231 -5.44 6.95 -20.76
C ILE A 231 -4.10 7.66 -20.58
N LEU A 232 -3.22 7.07 -19.79
CA LEU A 232 -1.90 7.60 -19.49
C LEU A 232 -0.84 6.62 -19.98
N SER A 233 -0.20 6.94 -21.08
CA SER A 233 0.88 6.13 -21.65
C SER A 233 2.24 6.67 -21.23
N ILE A 234 3.07 5.82 -20.65
CA ILE A 234 4.45 6.15 -20.29
C ILE A 234 5.38 5.41 -21.27
N LYS A 235 6.08 6.17 -22.08
CA LYS A 235 7.08 5.63 -23.02
C LYS A 235 8.48 5.95 -22.53
N ASN A 236 9.28 4.93 -22.26
CA ASN A 236 10.71 5.09 -22.02
C ASN A 236 11.40 5.29 -23.36
N ILE A 237 12.08 6.39 -23.51
CA ILE A 237 12.97 6.68 -24.65
C ILE A 237 14.39 6.39 -24.14
N LEU A 238 14.89 5.18 -24.39
CA LEU A 238 16.28 4.79 -24.14
C LEU A 238 17.02 4.82 -25.44
#